data_cfd27290e7c2e61c957089df9598a1a2
#
_entry.id   cfd27290e7c2e61c957089df9598a1a2
#
_cell.length_a   1.000
_cell.length_b   1.000
_cell.length_c   1.000
_cell.angle_alpha   90.00
_cell.angle_beta   90.00
_cell.angle_gamma   90.00
#
_symmetry.space_group_name_H-M   'P 1'
#
loop_
_entity.id
_entity.type
_entity.pdbx_description
1 polymer ?
#
loop_
_entity_poly.entity_id
_entity_poly.type
_entity_poly.pdbx_seq_one_letter_code
_entity_poly.pdbx_strand_id
1 'polypeptide(L)'
;GEGSKQFENEIISGALSADMMDYLLRDGYFTGAEHAKIDHNRITNSFEIYKNKLALQSSALVNFETMMISRFQMFKAVYFHKTVRAGEVMLLEAMTLADDHLGLSKMNAQEYVKQTDDTILEQLTSLPETNSELKAAKKIAVDYQDRKLFKCVFEKTISGKKSFGKNTLKQFREDI
;
A
#
# COMPACT_ATOMS: atom_id res chain seq x y z
N GLY A 1 -4.85 -2.03 -31.87
CA GLY A 1 -5.82 -2.26 -30.85
C GLY A 1 -6.81 -1.13 -30.82
N GLU A 2 -8.10 -1.42 -30.95
CA GLU A 2 -9.16 -0.44 -30.71
C GLU A 2 -8.98 0.06 -29.29
N GLY A 3 -8.77 1.37 -29.12
CA GLY A 3 -8.44 1.97 -27.85
C GLY A 3 -9.57 1.73 -26.85
N SER A 4 -9.24 1.19 -25.70
CA SER A 4 -10.18 1.10 -24.58
C SER A 4 -10.76 2.49 -24.32
N LYS A 5 -12.05 2.58 -24.07
CA LYS A 5 -12.69 3.85 -23.81
C LYS A 5 -12.10 4.41 -22.51
N GLN A 6 -11.75 5.68 -22.49
CA GLN A 6 -11.03 6.30 -21.36
C GLN A 6 -11.81 6.13 -20.04
N PHE A 7 -13.15 6.25 -20.08
CA PHE A 7 -13.98 6.07 -18.88
C PHE A 7 -13.91 4.66 -18.31
N GLU A 8 -13.72 3.62 -19.13
CA GLU A 8 -13.58 2.24 -18.68
C GLU A 8 -12.31 2.07 -17.82
N ASN A 9 -11.21 2.68 -18.23
CA ASN A 9 -9.98 2.69 -17.45
C ASN A 9 -10.15 3.49 -16.15
N GLU A 10 -10.91 4.59 -16.18
CA GLU A 10 -11.16 5.43 -15.00
C GLU A 10 -12.04 4.73 -13.95
N ILE A 11 -12.95 3.82 -14.37
CA ILE A 11 -13.72 2.97 -13.45
C ILE A 11 -12.80 2.02 -12.67
N ILE A 12 -11.74 1.51 -13.33
CA ILE A 12 -10.84 0.53 -12.72
C ILE A 12 -9.73 1.22 -11.92
N SER A 13 -9.10 2.25 -12.47
CA SER A 13 -7.88 2.86 -11.91
C SER A 13 -7.95 4.38 -11.74
N GLY A 14 -9.11 4.98 -11.86
CA GLY A 14 -9.30 6.43 -11.66
C GLY A 14 -9.37 6.86 -10.19
N ALA A 15 -9.50 8.18 -9.99
CA ALA A 15 -9.66 8.76 -8.65
C ALA A 15 -10.98 8.37 -7.95
N LEU A 16 -11.94 7.84 -8.71
CA LEU A 16 -13.24 7.31 -8.25
C LEU A 16 -13.38 5.84 -8.68
N SER A 17 -12.31 5.08 -8.60
CA SER A 17 -12.32 3.69 -9.03
C SER A 17 -13.16 2.80 -8.12
N ALA A 18 -13.69 1.73 -8.70
CA ALA A 18 -14.39 0.70 -7.95
C ALA A 18 -13.49 0.08 -6.86
N ASP A 19 -12.22 -0.14 -7.17
CA ASP A 19 -11.22 -0.62 -6.23
C ASP A 19 -11.07 0.31 -5.01
N MET A 20 -10.98 1.63 -5.25
CA MET A 20 -10.86 2.58 -4.14
C MET A 20 -12.09 2.58 -3.22
N MET A 21 -13.28 2.50 -3.79
CA MET A 21 -14.51 2.41 -3.01
C MET A 21 -14.59 1.11 -2.21
N ASP A 22 -14.16 -0.01 -2.81
CA ASP A 22 -14.13 -1.31 -2.14
C ASP A 22 -13.15 -1.32 -0.97
N TYR A 23 -11.86 -1.01 -1.23
CA TYR A 23 -10.87 -1.16 -0.16
C TYR A 23 -11.10 -0.19 1.00
N LEU A 24 -11.58 1.04 0.76
CA LEU A 24 -11.88 1.97 1.84
C LEU A 24 -12.97 1.43 2.78
N LEU A 25 -14.03 0.84 2.22
CA LEU A 25 -15.11 0.26 3.03
C LEU A 25 -14.66 -1.02 3.75
N ARG A 26 -14.00 -1.91 3.03
CA ARG A 26 -13.52 -3.19 3.55
C ARG A 26 -12.46 -2.99 4.63
N ASP A 27 -11.46 -2.17 4.38
CA ASP A 27 -10.40 -1.91 5.35
C ASP A 27 -10.95 -1.16 6.57
N GLY A 28 -11.88 -0.21 6.37
CA GLY A 28 -12.58 0.44 7.47
C GLY A 28 -13.32 -0.56 8.36
N TYR A 29 -14.00 -1.53 7.76
CA TYR A 29 -14.71 -2.57 8.50
C TYR A 29 -13.74 -3.47 9.29
N PHE A 30 -12.71 -4.01 8.66
CA PHE A 30 -11.79 -4.95 9.31
C PHE A 30 -10.83 -4.31 10.31
N THR A 31 -10.48 -3.03 10.13
CA THR A 31 -9.62 -2.30 11.08
C THR A 31 -10.40 -1.64 12.22
N GLY A 32 -11.72 -1.58 12.12
CA GLY A 32 -12.57 -0.85 13.07
C GLY A 32 -12.41 0.67 12.97
N ALA A 33 -11.83 1.18 11.87
CA ALA A 33 -11.67 2.61 11.65
C ALA A 33 -13.01 3.24 11.23
N GLU A 34 -13.63 4.01 12.12
CA GLU A 34 -14.95 4.64 11.88
C GLU A 34 -14.95 5.70 10.76
N HIS A 35 -13.78 6.03 10.23
CA HIS A 35 -13.61 7.08 9.23
C HIS A 35 -14.03 6.67 7.81
N ALA A 36 -14.26 5.39 7.55
CA ALA A 36 -14.58 4.86 6.23
C ALA A 36 -16.09 4.85 5.92
N LYS A 37 -16.83 5.84 6.37
CA LYS A 37 -18.26 5.97 6.05
C LYS A 37 -18.43 6.64 4.69
N ILE A 38 -18.67 5.84 3.65
CA ILE A 38 -18.86 6.30 2.28
C ILE A 38 -20.23 5.84 1.78
N ASP A 39 -21.03 6.76 1.27
CA ASP A 39 -22.24 6.44 0.53
C ASP A 39 -21.88 6.06 -0.92
N HIS A 40 -21.36 4.85 -1.10
CA HIS A 40 -20.95 4.34 -2.41
C HIS A 40 -22.14 4.21 -3.38
N ASN A 41 -23.34 3.90 -2.88
CA ASN A 41 -24.53 3.81 -3.72
C ASN A 41 -24.88 5.19 -4.34
N ARG A 42 -24.81 6.25 -3.54
CA ARG A 42 -25.06 7.60 -4.05
C ARG A 42 -24.02 8.01 -5.09
N ILE A 43 -22.77 7.69 -4.86
CA ILE A 43 -21.67 7.99 -5.80
C ILE A 43 -21.86 7.21 -7.09
N THR A 44 -22.05 5.89 -7.04
CA THR A 44 -22.19 5.04 -8.24
C THR A 44 -23.41 5.39 -9.06
N ASN A 45 -24.55 5.70 -8.43
CA ASN A 45 -25.76 6.12 -9.12
C ASN A 45 -25.69 7.54 -9.72
N SER A 46 -24.63 8.28 -9.41
CA SER A 46 -24.41 9.64 -9.91
C SER A 46 -23.31 9.73 -10.96
N PHE A 47 -22.78 8.59 -11.42
CA PHE A 47 -21.81 8.57 -12.51
C PHE A 47 -22.48 8.86 -13.85
N GLU A 48 -21.77 9.62 -14.66
CA GLU A 48 -22.12 9.93 -16.05
C GLU A 48 -20.88 9.81 -16.93
N ILE A 49 -21.10 9.67 -18.23
CA ILE A 49 -20.03 9.70 -19.21
C ILE A 49 -20.08 11.05 -19.94
N TYR A 50 -19.03 11.84 -19.79
CA TYR A 50 -18.91 13.10 -20.49
C TYR A 50 -17.60 13.15 -21.29
N LYS A 51 -17.72 13.38 -22.59
CA LYS A 51 -16.56 13.41 -23.51
C LYS A 51 -15.60 12.21 -23.36
N ASN A 52 -16.15 11.00 -23.28
CA ASN A 52 -15.43 9.75 -23.08
C ASN A 52 -14.65 9.65 -21.75
N LYS A 53 -15.01 10.44 -20.75
CA LYS A 53 -14.45 10.41 -19.38
C LYS A 53 -15.54 10.09 -18.39
N LEU A 54 -15.16 9.48 -17.27
CA LEU A 54 -16.04 9.32 -16.13
C LEU A 54 -16.27 10.68 -15.47
N ALA A 55 -17.51 11.06 -15.31
CA ALA A 55 -17.94 12.30 -14.66
C ALA A 55 -18.87 11.96 -13.50
N LEU A 56 -18.98 12.87 -12.54
CA LEU A 56 -19.90 12.76 -11.43
C LEU A 56 -20.89 13.94 -11.47
N GLN A 57 -22.17 13.64 -11.28
CA GLN A 57 -23.20 14.69 -11.17
C GLN A 57 -22.87 15.62 -10.01
N SER A 58 -23.11 16.92 -10.20
CA SER A 58 -22.89 17.94 -9.16
C SER A 58 -23.69 17.69 -7.87
N SER A 59 -24.83 17.03 -7.97
CA SER A 59 -25.66 16.63 -6.83
C SER A 59 -24.99 15.65 -5.87
N ALA A 60 -23.94 14.96 -6.31
CA ALA A 60 -23.16 14.02 -5.50
C ALA A 60 -21.82 14.61 -5.02
N LEU A 61 -21.56 15.89 -5.22
CA LEU A 61 -20.29 16.53 -4.85
C LEU A 61 -19.96 16.35 -3.36
N VAL A 62 -20.92 16.52 -2.48
CA VAL A 62 -20.73 16.36 -1.02
C VAL A 62 -20.33 14.92 -0.66
N ASN A 63 -20.91 13.92 -1.36
CA ASN A 63 -20.55 12.51 -1.13
C ASN A 63 -19.11 12.23 -1.62
N PHE A 64 -18.70 12.83 -2.73
CA PHE A 64 -17.33 12.77 -3.21
C PHE A 64 -16.34 13.41 -2.25
N GLU A 65 -16.61 14.61 -1.76
CA GLU A 65 -15.77 15.28 -0.77
C GLU A 65 -15.64 14.44 0.51
N THR A 66 -16.74 13.88 1.00
CA THR A 66 -16.76 12.97 2.16
C THR A 66 -15.88 11.76 1.92
N MET A 67 -15.94 11.15 0.72
CA MET A 67 -15.09 10.02 0.35
C MET A 67 -13.61 10.41 0.32
N MET A 68 -13.26 11.59 -0.22
CA MET A 68 -11.87 12.06 -0.23
C MET A 68 -11.33 12.31 1.18
N ILE A 69 -12.15 12.86 2.07
CA ILE A 69 -11.80 13.05 3.47
C ILE A 69 -11.63 11.70 4.17
N SER A 70 -12.55 10.76 3.95
CA SER A 70 -12.45 9.39 4.49
C SER A 70 -11.17 8.70 4.04
N ARG A 71 -10.83 8.80 2.75
CA ARG A 71 -9.56 8.30 2.22
C ARG A 71 -8.36 8.90 2.94
N PHE A 72 -8.32 10.21 3.07
CA PHE A 72 -7.22 10.90 3.78
C PHE A 72 -7.08 10.41 5.22
N GLN A 73 -8.19 10.26 5.93
CA GLN A 73 -8.21 9.78 7.31
C GLN A 73 -7.74 8.32 7.40
N MET A 74 -8.16 7.45 6.49
CA MET A 74 -7.72 6.06 6.42
C MET A 74 -6.22 5.96 6.14
N PHE A 75 -5.68 6.79 5.23
CA PHE A 75 -4.23 6.84 5.02
C PHE A 75 -3.48 7.20 6.29
N LYS A 76 -3.97 8.18 7.04
CA LYS A 76 -3.33 8.61 8.28
C LYS A 76 -3.48 7.60 9.42
N ALA A 77 -4.66 7.00 9.59
CA ALA A 77 -4.98 6.14 10.73
C ALA A 77 -4.52 4.68 10.52
N VAL A 78 -4.53 4.20 9.28
CA VAL A 78 -4.28 2.79 8.95
C VAL A 78 -3.03 2.63 8.10
N TYR A 79 -3.01 3.13 6.86
CA TYR A 79 -1.95 2.78 5.90
C TYR A 79 -0.58 3.38 6.27
N PHE A 80 -0.54 4.57 6.86
CA PHE A 80 0.70 5.19 7.37
C PHE A 80 0.91 5.00 8.87
N HIS A 81 0.15 4.12 9.49
CA HIS A 81 0.39 3.80 10.89
C HIS A 81 1.78 3.19 11.09
N LYS A 82 2.48 3.59 12.15
CA LYS A 82 3.88 3.16 12.42
C LYS A 82 4.04 1.64 12.41
N THR A 83 3.08 0.91 12.96
CA THR A 83 3.10 -0.56 13.01
C THR A 83 2.99 -1.17 11.61
N VAL A 84 2.11 -0.64 10.75
CA VAL A 84 1.94 -1.10 9.37
C VAL A 84 3.22 -0.83 8.58
N ARG A 85 3.77 0.38 8.70
CA ARG A 85 5.03 0.75 8.04
C ARG A 85 6.22 -0.08 8.54
N ALA A 86 6.27 -0.41 9.83
CA ALA A 86 7.30 -1.29 10.36
C ALA A 86 7.23 -2.69 9.75
N GLY A 87 6.04 -3.28 9.64
CA GLY A 87 5.83 -4.57 9.00
C GLY A 87 6.22 -4.56 7.52
N GLU A 88 5.84 -3.52 6.78
CA GLU A 88 6.20 -3.35 5.38
C GLU A 88 7.73 -3.28 5.18
N VAL A 89 8.42 -2.49 6.00
CA VAL A 89 9.89 -2.37 5.94
C VAL A 89 10.56 -3.70 6.27
N MET A 90 10.06 -4.45 7.27
CA MET A 90 10.61 -5.76 7.62
C MET A 90 10.48 -6.76 6.48
N LEU A 91 9.32 -6.86 5.86
CA LEU A 91 9.11 -7.77 4.73
C LEU A 91 9.97 -7.38 3.53
N LEU A 92 10.02 -6.10 3.19
CA LEU A 92 10.86 -5.62 2.09
C LEU A 92 12.34 -5.93 2.33
N GLU A 93 12.84 -5.72 3.54
CA GLU A 93 14.23 -6.02 3.90
C GLU A 93 14.51 -7.53 3.83
N ALA A 94 13.62 -8.36 4.40
CA ALA A 94 13.77 -9.82 4.34
C ALA A 94 13.78 -10.33 2.89
N MET A 95 12.87 -9.85 2.05
CA MET A 95 12.81 -10.19 0.62
C MET A 95 14.07 -9.73 -0.14
N THR A 96 14.57 -8.53 0.16
CA THR A 96 15.76 -7.96 -0.48
C THR A 96 17.00 -8.80 -0.14
N LEU A 97 17.19 -9.16 1.13
CA LEU A 97 18.31 -9.99 1.58
C LEU A 97 18.25 -11.43 1.04
N ALA A 98 17.06 -11.93 0.75
CA ALA A 98 16.83 -13.27 0.23
C ALA A 98 16.76 -13.34 -1.30
N ASP A 99 16.76 -12.20 -2.01
CA ASP A 99 16.48 -12.17 -3.45
C ASP A 99 17.46 -12.98 -4.31
N ASP A 100 18.74 -12.96 -3.98
CA ASP A 100 19.74 -13.76 -4.71
C ASP A 100 19.51 -15.27 -4.54
N HIS A 101 18.90 -15.70 -3.44
CA HIS A 101 18.60 -17.12 -3.17
C HIS A 101 17.24 -17.54 -3.73
N LEU A 102 16.21 -16.71 -3.55
CA LEU A 102 14.83 -17.01 -3.96
C LEU A 102 14.53 -16.57 -5.40
N GLY A 103 15.30 -15.64 -5.95
CA GLY A 103 15.11 -15.12 -7.29
C GLY A 103 13.82 -14.32 -7.50
N LEU A 104 13.29 -13.69 -6.44
CA LEU A 104 12.00 -13.00 -6.46
C LEU A 104 11.92 -11.93 -7.55
N SER A 105 12.99 -11.13 -7.70
CA SER A 105 13.08 -10.08 -8.71
C SER A 105 13.22 -10.60 -10.14
N LYS A 106 13.57 -11.88 -10.31
CA LYS A 106 13.83 -12.54 -11.61
C LYS A 106 12.69 -13.44 -12.05
N MET A 107 11.64 -13.58 -11.25
CA MET A 107 10.48 -14.40 -11.56
C MET A 107 9.79 -13.96 -12.86
N ASN A 108 9.45 -14.94 -13.70
CA ASN A 108 8.58 -14.68 -14.84
C ASN A 108 7.11 -14.55 -14.39
N ALA A 109 6.23 -14.06 -15.30
CA ALA A 109 4.83 -13.84 -14.97
C ALA A 109 4.09 -15.11 -14.49
N GLN A 110 4.45 -16.31 -15.04
CA GLN A 110 3.81 -17.57 -14.65
C GLN A 110 4.24 -18.05 -13.26
N GLU A 111 5.47 -17.75 -12.86
CA GLU A 111 5.98 -18.03 -11.52
C GLU A 111 5.39 -17.03 -10.51
N TYR A 112 5.36 -15.76 -10.87
CA TYR A 112 4.84 -14.69 -10.02
C TYR A 112 3.37 -14.89 -9.64
N VAL A 113 2.51 -15.26 -10.60
CA VAL A 113 1.07 -15.50 -10.38
C VAL A 113 0.80 -16.64 -9.38
N LYS A 114 1.76 -17.54 -9.17
CA LYS A 114 1.65 -18.65 -8.20
C LYS A 114 2.04 -18.23 -6.77
N GLN A 115 2.67 -17.08 -6.62
CA GLN A 115 3.06 -16.59 -5.29
C GLN A 115 1.86 -15.98 -4.59
N THR A 116 1.73 -16.30 -3.32
CA THR A 116 0.79 -15.68 -2.38
C THR A 116 1.57 -15.13 -1.20
N ASP A 117 0.94 -14.32 -0.37
CA ASP A 117 1.55 -13.78 0.85
C ASP A 117 2.07 -14.92 1.75
N ASP A 118 1.28 -16.00 1.87
CA ASP A 118 1.65 -17.18 2.67
C ASP A 118 2.86 -17.92 2.11
N THR A 119 2.91 -18.13 0.78
CA THR A 119 4.03 -18.84 0.15
C THR A 119 5.34 -18.07 0.24
N ILE A 120 5.30 -16.75 0.08
CA ILE A 120 6.47 -15.88 0.25
C ILE A 120 6.95 -15.91 1.72
N LEU A 121 6.05 -15.79 2.68
CA LEU A 121 6.40 -15.82 4.09
C LEU A 121 6.96 -17.18 4.52
N GLU A 122 6.40 -18.29 4.01
CA GLU A 122 6.92 -19.65 4.24
C GLU A 122 8.34 -19.82 3.68
N GLN A 123 8.57 -19.34 2.44
CA GLN A 123 9.91 -19.37 1.83
C GLN A 123 10.91 -18.58 2.66
N LEU A 124 10.57 -17.38 3.11
CA LEU A 124 11.44 -16.53 3.92
C LEU A 124 11.75 -17.14 5.31
N THR A 125 10.76 -17.73 5.96
CA THR A 125 10.95 -18.37 7.29
C THR A 125 11.68 -19.70 7.22
N SER A 126 11.67 -20.35 6.04
CA SER A 126 12.35 -21.64 5.78
C SER A 126 13.76 -21.48 5.19
N LEU A 127 14.26 -20.25 5.04
CA LEU A 127 15.60 -19.99 4.46
C LEU A 127 16.70 -20.77 5.20
N PRO A 128 17.70 -21.32 4.46
CA PRO A 128 18.88 -21.93 5.05
C PRO A 128 19.78 -20.84 5.67
N GLU A 129 20.43 -21.16 6.78
CA GLU A 129 21.33 -20.21 7.48
C GLU A 129 22.78 -20.33 6.99
N THR A 130 22.99 -20.41 5.66
CA THR A 130 24.28 -20.65 5.04
C THR A 130 25.21 -19.45 5.04
N ASN A 131 24.64 -18.24 5.07
CA ASN A 131 25.39 -16.98 5.15
C ASN A 131 24.69 -15.98 6.07
N SER A 132 25.34 -14.83 6.34
CA SER A 132 24.84 -13.78 7.24
C SER A 132 23.55 -13.13 6.73
N GLU A 133 23.41 -12.97 5.41
CA GLU A 133 22.25 -12.31 4.78
C GLU A 133 21.00 -13.19 4.89
N LEU A 134 21.10 -14.47 4.53
CA LEU A 134 19.99 -15.42 4.65
C LEU A 134 19.57 -15.63 6.10
N LYS A 135 20.53 -15.68 7.02
CA LYS A 135 20.24 -15.74 8.45
C LYS A 135 19.51 -14.50 8.95
N ALA A 136 19.91 -13.31 8.50
CA ALA A 136 19.23 -12.05 8.84
C ALA A 136 17.82 -12.00 8.23
N ALA A 137 17.68 -12.36 6.94
CA ALA A 137 16.39 -12.42 6.25
C ALA A 137 15.40 -13.34 6.98
N LYS A 138 15.83 -14.58 7.29
CA LYS A 138 15.02 -15.53 8.06
C LYS A 138 14.60 -14.99 9.42
N LYS A 139 15.55 -14.41 10.16
CA LYS A 139 15.25 -13.82 11.47
C LYS A 139 14.21 -12.73 11.37
N ILE A 140 14.34 -11.81 10.40
CA ILE A 140 13.37 -10.71 10.19
C ILE A 140 11.99 -11.29 9.86
N ALA A 141 11.91 -12.32 8.99
CA ALA A 141 10.65 -12.93 8.62
C ALA A 141 9.97 -13.64 9.81
N VAL A 142 10.74 -14.36 10.64
CA VAL A 142 10.24 -15.00 11.87
C VAL A 142 9.78 -13.94 12.88
N ASP A 143 10.56 -12.88 13.09
CA ASP A 143 10.20 -11.78 13.98
C ASP A 143 8.92 -11.05 13.49
N TYR A 144 8.73 -10.90 12.16
CA TYR A 144 7.49 -10.39 11.56
C TYR A 144 6.30 -11.31 11.87
N GLN A 145 6.43 -12.61 11.66
CA GLN A 145 5.39 -13.60 11.93
C GLN A 145 5.00 -13.63 13.42
N ASP A 146 5.98 -13.52 14.31
CA ASP A 146 5.81 -13.45 15.76
C ASP A 146 5.33 -12.06 16.25
N ARG A 147 5.08 -11.11 15.35
CA ARG A 147 4.71 -9.71 15.65
C ARG A 147 5.72 -8.95 16.50
N LYS A 148 6.99 -9.33 16.43
CA LYS A 148 8.13 -8.61 17.01
C LYS A 148 8.63 -7.53 16.04
N LEU A 149 7.78 -6.57 15.75
CA LEU A 149 8.02 -5.57 14.71
C LEU A 149 9.09 -4.55 15.12
N PHE A 150 9.77 -4.00 14.10
CA PHE A 150 10.68 -2.89 14.27
C PHE A 150 9.98 -1.72 14.96
N LYS A 151 10.72 -1.03 15.82
CA LYS A 151 10.23 0.15 16.52
C LYS A 151 10.78 1.42 15.85
N CYS A 152 9.91 2.41 15.68
CA CYS A 152 10.35 3.72 15.22
C CYS A 152 11.22 4.37 16.29
N VAL A 153 12.49 4.59 15.99
CA VAL A 153 13.45 5.24 16.91
C VAL A 153 13.54 6.74 16.69
N PHE A 154 13.11 7.22 15.52
CA PHE A 154 13.15 8.64 15.19
C PHE A 154 11.95 9.01 14.31
N GLU A 155 11.32 10.14 14.62
CA GLU A 155 10.23 10.71 13.82
C GLU A 155 10.39 12.23 13.78
N LYS A 156 10.30 12.82 12.59
CA LYS A 156 10.32 14.26 12.40
C LYS A 156 9.20 14.71 11.50
N THR A 157 8.35 15.58 12.03
CA THR A 157 7.34 16.25 11.22
C THR A 157 7.94 17.44 10.51
N ILE A 158 7.75 17.54 9.21
CA ILE A 158 8.25 18.65 8.41
C ILE A 158 7.06 19.46 7.92
N SER A 159 7.00 20.70 8.37
CA SER A 159 6.04 21.69 7.91
C SER A 159 6.68 22.58 6.86
N GLY A 160 6.07 22.66 5.66
CA GLY A 160 6.47 23.60 4.61
C GLY A 160 6.67 22.94 3.23
N LYS A 161 6.69 23.77 2.20
CA LYS A 161 6.81 23.41 0.77
C LYS A 161 8.24 22.99 0.35
N LYS A 162 9.09 22.53 1.25
CA LYS A 162 10.45 22.10 0.87
C LYS A 162 10.36 20.68 0.29
N SER A 163 10.59 20.56 -1.01
CA SER A 163 10.82 19.26 -1.62
C SER A 163 12.07 18.62 -1.01
N PHE A 164 11.95 17.38 -0.57
CA PHE A 164 13.11 16.62 -0.09
C PHE A 164 14.00 16.26 -1.26
N GLY A 165 15.19 16.87 -1.32
CA GLY A 165 16.25 16.37 -2.21
C GLY A 165 16.87 15.08 -1.63
N LYS A 166 17.44 14.24 -2.50
CA LYS A 166 18.18 13.02 -2.10
C LYS A 166 19.25 13.28 -1.02
N ASN A 167 19.80 14.50 -0.94
CA ASN A 167 20.80 14.90 0.03
C ASN A 167 20.24 15.04 1.46
N THR A 168 18.96 15.40 1.62
CA THR A 168 18.34 15.53 2.94
C THR A 168 18.17 14.16 3.62
N LEU A 169 17.86 13.11 2.83
CA LEU A 169 17.78 11.74 3.34
C LEU A 169 19.16 11.17 3.73
N LYS A 170 20.22 11.56 3.02
CA LYS A 170 21.60 11.20 3.38
C LYS A 170 22.01 11.82 4.72
N GLN A 171 21.73 13.10 4.91
CA GLN A 171 22.04 13.83 6.14
C GLN A 171 21.34 13.22 7.36
N PHE A 172 20.08 12.76 7.22
CA PHE A 172 19.38 12.07 8.31
C PHE A 172 19.96 10.69 8.66
N ARG A 173 20.62 10.01 7.73
CA ARG A 173 21.30 8.73 7.98
C ARG A 173 22.65 8.90 8.70
N GLU A 174 23.28 10.06 8.56
CA GLU A 174 24.55 10.39 9.19
C GLU A 174 24.36 10.95 10.61
N ASP A 175 23.15 11.43 10.94
CA ASP A 175 22.79 12.01 12.25
C ASP A 175 22.23 10.96 13.26
N ILE A 176 22.13 9.67 12.86
CA ILE A 176 21.70 8.54 13.69
C ILE A 176 22.86 7.58 13.93
#